data_74eb5efa5e8fb358531f9cf288833207
#
_entry.id   74eb5efa5e8fb358531f9cf288833207
#
_cell.length_a   1.000
_cell.length_b   1.000
_cell.length_c   1.000
_cell.angle_alpha   90.00
_cell.angle_beta   90.00
_cell.angle_gamma   90.00
#
_symmetry.space_group_name_H-M   'P 1'
#
loop_
_entity.id
_entity.type
_entity.pdbx_description
1 polymer ?
#
loop_
_entity_poly.entity_id
_entity_poly.type
_entity_poly.pdbx_seq_one_letter_code
_entity_poly.pdbx_strand_id
1 'polypeptide(L)'
;MLNIEIDGKALEVEHGSSIIDAADKVGIAIPRFCYHPKLSVAANCRMCLVQVENFNKPLPACATPVADGMKIFTRSKSAIEAQKSVMEFLLINHPLDCPICDQGGECDLQDVAVAYGTSGSRYTEEKRVVFNKNIGPLISTDMTRCIQCTRCVRFLQEVGGIMELGMVGRGEHAEITAYVDKSVNSELSGNIIDLCPVGALTSKPYRYSARSWELTRRPSIAPHDGLGSHIEVHVKDNKVMRVLPREKDSINECWLSDRDRFSYEGLNSPDRLKVPMIKHNGNWVETDWKTALEFAAGQIKDITSEHGGDALGVLVSPNSTMEEGYLAKQLATALNCGNVDYRLRQTDFRLDGKRLGTPWMGCNIHEIEELDRILVIGSNLRNEHPLLAKRFRKAVANGAELSIISPLDNNPLMDIAHKVIVRPNDMVNVLGQVLKAMSGLQRLSLCLPPSLNQLLEEIKVRPNTQAIAESMAGHGKDYDLIAPKVGIFIGNMALSDPRFTEMYSMAEAIGGISGAKGGILPAASNSTGMHMMGVMPSSSGMHARAMLEVPRKAYLIVNIEPELDCQHAALAKAAMQKAECVVALTAYKSSALEHADILLPIAPFS
;
A
#
# COMPACT_ATOMS: atom_id res chain seq x y z
N MET A 1 24.11 7.64 25.93
CA MET A 1 25.02 7.13 24.87
C MET A 1 26.03 6.20 25.52
N LEU A 2 26.50 5.18 24.85
CA LEU A 2 27.52 4.22 25.28
C LEU A 2 28.69 4.28 24.30
N ASN A 3 29.92 4.19 24.81
CA ASN A 3 31.13 4.16 24.00
C ASN A 3 31.56 2.71 23.79
N ILE A 4 31.68 2.28 22.55
CA ILE A 4 32.13 0.93 22.19
C ILE A 4 33.18 0.98 21.09
N GLU A 5 33.82 -0.14 20.84
CA GLU A 5 34.81 -0.30 19.77
C GLU A 5 34.45 -1.53 18.92
N ILE A 6 34.36 -1.36 17.59
CA ILE A 6 34.15 -2.48 16.65
C ILE A 6 35.31 -2.49 15.65
N ASP A 7 36.08 -3.58 15.65
CA ASP A 7 37.26 -3.77 14.79
C ASP A 7 38.24 -2.55 14.80
N GLY A 8 38.46 -1.97 15.99
CA GLY A 8 39.34 -0.82 16.18
C GLY A 8 38.70 0.54 15.90
N LYS A 9 37.43 0.60 15.51
CA LYS A 9 36.68 1.86 15.33
C LYS A 9 35.89 2.18 16.59
N ALA A 10 36.15 3.31 17.21
CA ALA A 10 35.40 3.82 18.34
C ALA A 10 34.05 4.38 17.87
N LEU A 11 32.98 4.10 18.61
CA LEU A 11 31.60 4.45 18.28
C LEU A 11 30.86 4.91 19.52
N GLU A 12 29.98 5.90 19.34
CA GLU A 12 28.98 6.27 20.33
C GLU A 12 27.62 5.76 19.88
N VAL A 13 26.94 4.97 20.72
CA VAL A 13 25.68 4.31 20.40
C VAL A 13 24.65 4.52 21.50
N GLU A 14 23.37 4.43 21.14
CA GLU A 14 22.27 4.54 22.09
C GLU A 14 22.20 3.31 23.00
N HIS A 15 21.79 3.53 24.25
CA HIS A 15 21.53 2.44 25.18
C HIS A 15 20.44 1.51 24.60
N GLY A 16 20.65 0.20 24.69
CA GLY A 16 19.73 -0.81 24.15
C GLY A 16 20.00 -1.23 22.69
N SER A 17 20.89 -0.54 21.97
CA SER A 17 21.31 -0.99 20.64
C SER A 17 21.95 -2.38 20.70
N SER A 18 21.73 -3.20 19.67
CA SER A 18 22.45 -4.47 19.51
C SER A 18 23.80 -4.25 18.82
N ILE A 19 24.72 -5.22 18.95
CA ILE A 19 26.02 -5.18 18.26
C ILE A 19 25.83 -5.04 16.74
N ILE A 20 24.84 -5.73 16.16
CA ILE A 20 24.60 -5.71 14.71
C ILE A 20 24.09 -4.36 14.24
N ASP A 21 23.23 -3.69 15.03
CA ASP A 21 22.73 -2.35 14.71
C ASP A 21 23.85 -1.31 14.77
N ALA A 22 24.74 -1.43 15.77
CA ALA A 22 25.91 -0.58 15.90
C ALA A 22 26.89 -0.77 14.74
N ALA A 23 27.12 -2.01 14.30
CA ALA A 23 28.00 -2.32 13.16
C ALA A 23 27.42 -1.79 11.84
N ASP A 24 26.11 -1.93 11.61
CA ASP A 24 25.43 -1.43 10.41
C ASP A 24 25.52 0.10 10.28
N LYS A 25 25.40 0.85 11.39
CA LYS A 25 25.54 2.33 11.41
C LYS A 25 26.90 2.82 10.88
N VAL A 26 27.94 2.01 10.99
CA VAL A 26 29.32 2.37 10.56
C VAL A 26 29.80 1.59 9.33
N GLY A 27 28.90 0.84 8.71
CA GLY A 27 29.19 0.09 7.49
C GLY A 27 30.07 -1.15 7.70
N ILE A 28 30.09 -1.73 8.92
CA ILE A 28 30.75 -3.00 9.19
C ILE A 28 29.77 -4.13 8.97
N ALA A 29 29.97 -4.90 7.90
CA ALA A 29 29.10 -6.02 7.55
C ALA A 29 29.33 -7.22 8.49
N ILE A 30 28.28 -7.66 9.20
CA ILE A 30 28.23 -8.91 9.95
C ILE A 30 27.27 -9.86 9.22
N PRO A 31 27.73 -11.09 8.84
CA PRO A 31 26.89 -12.03 8.10
C PRO A 31 25.69 -12.48 8.92
N ARG A 32 24.52 -12.60 8.27
CA ARG A 32 23.24 -12.88 8.96
C ARG A 32 22.19 -13.50 8.02
N PHE A 33 21.25 -14.26 8.58
CA PHE A 33 20.07 -14.75 7.84
C PHE A 33 18.77 -14.49 8.58
N CYS A 34 18.67 -14.83 9.87
CA CYS A 34 17.40 -14.67 10.59
C CYS A 34 17.09 -13.21 10.97
N TYR A 35 18.12 -12.38 11.20
CA TYR A 35 17.94 -10.98 11.54
C TYR A 35 17.44 -10.17 10.36
N HIS A 36 16.47 -9.29 10.63
CA HIS A 36 15.98 -8.25 9.72
C HIS A 36 15.64 -7.01 10.55
N PRO A 37 16.04 -5.79 10.15
CA PRO A 37 15.91 -4.58 10.98
C PRO A 37 14.45 -4.21 11.30
N LYS A 38 13.49 -4.70 10.50
CA LYS A 38 12.06 -4.41 10.66
C LYS A 38 11.26 -5.58 11.28
N LEU A 39 11.93 -6.62 11.79
CA LEU A 39 11.31 -7.78 12.43
C LEU A 39 11.95 -8.06 13.79
N SER A 40 11.21 -8.71 14.68
CA SER A 40 11.74 -9.15 15.98
C SER A 40 12.96 -10.06 15.83
N VAL A 41 13.82 -10.10 16.84
CA VAL A 41 15.07 -10.86 16.81
C VAL A 41 14.82 -12.33 17.14
N ALA A 42 15.05 -13.24 16.20
CA ALA A 42 14.92 -14.67 16.40
C ALA A 42 16.18 -15.35 16.97
N ALA A 43 17.37 -14.82 16.65
CA ALA A 43 18.68 -15.34 17.07
C ALA A 43 18.93 -16.84 16.80
N ASN A 44 18.25 -17.45 15.81
CA ASN A 44 18.26 -18.89 15.57
C ASN A 44 19.30 -19.37 14.55
N CYS A 45 19.67 -18.56 13.54
CA CYS A 45 20.60 -18.99 12.50
C CYS A 45 22.07 -19.00 12.97
N ARG A 46 22.42 -18.22 13.98
CA ARG A 46 23.78 -18.11 14.55
C ARG A 46 24.87 -17.64 13.58
N MET A 47 24.54 -17.16 12.40
CA MET A 47 25.53 -16.72 11.42
C MET A 47 26.27 -15.44 11.86
N CYS A 48 25.65 -14.61 12.68
CA CYS A 48 26.19 -13.34 13.16
C CYS A 48 27.09 -13.44 14.40
N LEU A 49 27.76 -14.58 14.59
CA LEU A 49 28.69 -14.75 15.72
C LEU A 49 29.90 -13.86 15.59
N VAL A 50 30.19 -13.10 16.64
CA VAL A 50 31.38 -12.20 16.78
C VAL A 50 32.08 -12.46 18.09
N GLN A 51 33.37 -12.15 18.17
CA GLN A 51 34.10 -12.20 19.41
C GLN A 51 33.94 -10.87 20.16
N VAL A 52 33.70 -10.95 21.46
CA VAL A 52 33.68 -9.81 22.38
C VAL A 52 34.79 -10.01 23.38
N GLU A 53 35.53 -8.94 23.69
CA GLU A 53 36.63 -8.95 24.67
C GLU A 53 36.10 -9.47 26.04
N ASN A 54 36.89 -10.26 26.73
CA ASN A 54 36.56 -10.89 28.01
C ASN A 54 35.47 -11.97 27.97
N PHE A 55 34.98 -12.37 26.77
CA PHE A 55 34.07 -13.50 26.63
C PHE A 55 34.75 -14.70 25.97
N ASN A 56 34.63 -15.87 26.61
CA ASN A 56 35.31 -17.09 26.14
C ASN A 56 34.66 -17.71 24.89
N LYS A 57 33.43 -17.32 24.54
CA LYS A 57 32.65 -17.85 23.41
C LYS A 57 32.15 -16.71 22.51
N PRO A 58 32.11 -16.90 21.18
CA PRO A 58 31.48 -15.95 20.28
C PRO A 58 30.01 -15.71 20.64
N LEU A 59 29.58 -14.46 20.56
CA LEU A 59 28.22 -14.01 20.86
C LEU A 59 27.45 -13.67 19.59
N PRO A 60 26.12 -13.90 19.55
CA PRO A 60 25.29 -13.53 18.40
C PRO A 60 25.06 -12.01 18.37
N ALA A 61 25.63 -11.32 17.41
CA ALA A 61 25.57 -9.86 17.31
C ALA A 61 24.15 -9.30 17.24
N CYS A 62 23.21 -10.03 16.64
CA CYS A 62 21.81 -9.60 16.53
C CYS A 62 21.02 -9.62 17.86
N ALA A 63 21.48 -10.39 18.85
CA ALA A 63 20.77 -10.57 20.12
C ALA A 63 21.59 -10.14 21.35
N THR A 64 22.77 -9.58 21.13
CA THR A 64 23.63 -9.10 22.20
C THR A 64 23.56 -7.59 22.27
N PRO A 65 22.95 -7.00 23.34
CA PRO A 65 22.96 -5.55 23.53
C PRO A 65 24.39 -5.07 23.83
N VAL A 66 24.71 -3.86 23.40
CA VAL A 66 26.01 -3.23 23.67
C VAL A 66 26.08 -2.74 25.12
N ALA A 67 27.29 -2.77 25.69
CA ALA A 67 27.62 -2.19 26.99
C ALA A 67 28.78 -1.21 26.87
N ASP A 68 28.85 -0.26 27.78
CA ASP A 68 29.93 0.75 27.76
C ASP A 68 31.32 0.12 27.88
N GLY A 69 32.25 0.60 27.07
CA GLY A 69 33.61 0.07 26.96
C GLY A 69 33.75 -1.27 26.23
N MET A 70 32.64 -1.81 25.64
CA MET A 70 32.66 -3.10 24.94
C MET A 70 33.53 -3.04 23.68
N LYS A 71 34.47 -4.03 23.55
CA LYS A 71 35.30 -4.21 22.35
C LYS A 71 34.88 -5.45 21.60
N ILE A 72 34.57 -5.27 20.33
CA ILE A 72 33.98 -6.29 19.45
C ILE A 72 34.88 -6.52 18.25
N PHE A 73 35.11 -7.80 17.93
CA PHE A 73 35.95 -8.23 16.82
C PHE A 73 35.15 -9.12 15.88
N THR A 74 34.81 -8.60 14.69
CA THR A 74 33.99 -9.31 13.70
C THR A 74 34.80 -10.26 12.84
N ARG A 75 36.11 -10.05 12.76
CA ARG A 75 37.06 -10.81 11.93
C ARG A 75 38.19 -11.49 12.73
N SER A 76 38.01 -11.70 14.02
CA SER A 76 38.97 -12.50 14.81
C SER A 76 38.96 -13.96 14.34
N LYS A 77 40.04 -14.70 14.67
CA LYS A 77 40.13 -16.14 14.36
C LYS A 77 38.93 -16.90 14.89
N SER A 78 38.50 -16.62 16.12
CA SER A 78 37.36 -17.26 16.77
C SER A 78 36.05 -16.96 16.04
N ALA A 79 35.80 -15.69 15.63
CA ALA A 79 34.62 -15.31 14.87
C ALA A 79 34.58 -15.99 13.49
N ILE A 80 35.72 -15.99 12.76
CA ILE A 80 35.82 -16.61 11.43
C ILE A 80 35.55 -18.12 11.50
N GLU A 81 36.16 -18.82 12.45
CA GLU A 81 35.97 -20.28 12.63
C GLU A 81 34.49 -20.61 13.00
N ALA A 82 33.88 -19.80 13.86
CA ALA A 82 32.48 -19.94 14.21
C ALA A 82 31.54 -19.73 13.00
N GLN A 83 31.77 -18.66 12.22
CA GLN A 83 30.97 -18.35 11.01
C GLN A 83 31.13 -19.45 9.95
N LYS A 84 32.33 -19.97 9.71
CA LYS A 84 32.60 -21.11 8.80
C LYS A 84 31.86 -22.35 9.22
N SER A 85 31.87 -22.69 10.51
CA SER A 85 31.19 -23.86 11.06
C SER A 85 29.66 -23.74 10.94
N VAL A 86 29.11 -22.55 11.21
CA VAL A 86 27.68 -22.28 11.03
C VAL A 86 27.29 -22.38 9.56
N MET A 87 28.10 -21.85 8.63
CA MET A 87 27.84 -21.92 7.21
C MET A 87 27.81 -23.35 6.70
N GLU A 88 28.79 -24.17 7.10
CA GLU A 88 28.82 -25.61 6.79
C GLU A 88 27.54 -26.31 7.31
N PHE A 89 27.13 -26.02 8.55
CA PHE A 89 25.93 -26.56 9.15
C PHE A 89 24.64 -26.18 8.38
N LEU A 90 24.50 -24.93 7.93
CA LEU A 90 23.36 -24.49 7.13
C LEU A 90 23.30 -25.16 5.74
N LEU A 91 24.46 -25.56 5.20
CA LEU A 91 24.56 -26.22 3.90
C LEU A 91 24.40 -27.73 3.95
N ILE A 92 24.41 -28.36 5.11
CA ILE A 92 24.30 -29.84 5.28
C ILE A 92 23.13 -30.39 4.46
N ASN A 93 21.93 -29.87 4.66
CA ASN A 93 20.69 -30.30 3.98
C ASN A 93 20.30 -29.42 2.79
N HIS A 94 21.07 -28.37 2.48
CA HIS A 94 20.73 -27.50 1.36
C HIS A 94 21.00 -28.22 0.02
N PRO A 95 20.02 -28.29 -0.93
CA PRO A 95 20.20 -29.01 -2.18
C PRO A 95 21.09 -28.22 -3.15
N LEU A 96 21.72 -28.92 -4.11
CA LEU A 96 22.56 -28.33 -5.15
C LEU A 96 21.70 -27.80 -6.31
N ASP A 97 20.70 -26.99 -6.00
CA ASP A 97 19.67 -26.53 -6.93
C ASP A 97 20.00 -25.15 -7.55
N CYS A 98 21.13 -24.53 -7.28
CA CYS A 98 21.42 -23.17 -7.76
C CYS A 98 21.17 -22.95 -9.26
N PRO A 99 21.48 -23.90 -10.17
CA PRO A 99 21.19 -23.74 -11.60
C PRO A 99 19.69 -23.65 -11.95
N ILE A 100 18.82 -24.25 -11.14
CA ILE A 100 17.36 -24.26 -11.35
C ILE A 100 16.59 -23.41 -10.32
N CYS A 101 17.30 -22.79 -9.38
CA CYS A 101 16.72 -21.98 -8.32
C CYS A 101 16.57 -20.52 -8.79
N ASP A 102 15.35 -19.95 -8.72
CA ASP A 102 15.09 -18.56 -9.12
C ASP A 102 15.83 -17.52 -8.28
N GLN A 103 16.24 -17.89 -7.05
CA GLN A 103 17.06 -17.02 -6.18
C GLN A 103 18.53 -16.94 -6.63
N GLY A 104 18.96 -17.79 -7.58
CA GLY A 104 20.36 -17.79 -8.06
C GLY A 104 20.80 -16.44 -8.63
N GLY A 105 21.88 -15.86 -8.08
CA GLY A 105 22.37 -14.52 -8.41
C GLY A 105 21.84 -13.37 -7.56
N GLU A 106 20.90 -13.63 -6.66
CA GLU A 106 20.40 -12.68 -5.64
C GLU A 106 20.12 -13.42 -4.30
N CYS A 107 20.91 -14.44 -4.00
CA CYS A 107 20.70 -15.34 -2.86
C CYS A 107 21.64 -15.00 -1.72
N ASP A 108 21.11 -14.55 -0.57
CA ASP A 108 21.92 -14.25 0.62
C ASP A 108 22.78 -15.46 1.02
N LEU A 109 22.24 -16.70 0.89
CA LEU A 109 22.97 -17.92 1.25
C LEU A 109 24.19 -18.14 0.33
N GLN A 110 24.06 -17.90 -0.98
CA GLN A 110 25.20 -17.99 -1.91
C GLN A 110 26.27 -16.97 -1.58
N ASP A 111 25.88 -15.70 -1.40
CA ASP A 111 26.82 -14.61 -1.17
C ASP A 111 27.55 -14.78 0.15
N VAL A 112 26.85 -15.16 1.21
CA VAL A 112 27.47 -15.44 2.52
C VAL A 112 28.30 -16.71 2.49
N ALA A 113 27.91 -17.76 1.74
CA ALA A 113 28.71 -18.98 1.60
C ALA A 113 30.05 -18.71 0.89
N VAL A 114 30.05 -17.88 -0.15
CA VAL A 114 31.28 -17.48 -0.86
C VAL A 114 32.18 -16.62 0.03
N ALA A 115 31.60 -15.66 0.77
CA ALA A 115 32.38 -14.71 1.58
C ALA A 115 32.90 -15.28 2.92
N TYR A 116 32.14 -16.18 3.55
CA TYR A 116 32.36 -16.63 4.94
C TYR A 116 32.41 -18.16 5.09
N GLY A 117 32.19 -18.92 4.03
CA GLY A 117 32.19 -20.38 4.06
C GLY A 117 33.55 -21.02 3.81
N THR A 118 33.54 -22.31 3.48
CA THR A 118 34.67 -23.11 3.06
C THR A 118 34.40 -23.77 1.71
N SER A 119 35.44 -24.21 1.02
CA SER A 119 35.31 -24.87 -0.29
C SER A 119 34.89 -26.34 -0.23
N GLY A 120 34.80 -26.95 0.94
CA GLY A 120 34.48 -28.36 1.13
C GLY A 120 33.51 -28.58 2.28
N SER A 121 32.80 -29.72 2.24
CA SER A 121 31.92 -30.18 3.33
C SER A 121 32.44 -31.50 3.88
N ARG A 122 32.34 -31.69 5.19
CA ARG A 122 32.65 -32.95 5.90
C ARG A 122 31.43 -33.89 5.98
N TYR A 123 30.27 -33.41 5.53
CA TYR A 123 29.01 -34.16 5.60
C TYR A 123 28.93 -35.16 4.45
N THR A 124 28.70 -36.41 4.78
CA THR A 124 28.66 -37.54 3.82
C THR A 124 27.33 -38.30 3.84
N GLU A 125 26.39 -37.93 4.70
CA GLU A 125 25.07 -38.53 4.79
C GLU A 125 24.12 -37.99 3.73
N GLU A 126 22.99 -38.63 3.50
CA GLU A 126 21.96 -38.20 2.57
C GLU A 126 21.30 -36.89 3.03
N LYS A 127 21.09 -35.99 2.10
CA LYS A 127 20.39 -34.73 2.40
C LYS A 127 18.91 -34.96 2.61
N ARG A 128 18.35 -34.25 3.59
CA ARG A 128 16.91 -34.24 3.85
C ARG A 128 16.13 -33.72 2.65
N VAL A 129 14.97 -34.33 2.35
CA VAL A 129 14.00 -33.86 1.37
C VAL A 129 12.72 -33.44 2.09
N VAL A 130 12.18 -32.28 1.75
CA VAL A 130 10.91 -31.76 2.26
C VAL A 130 9.96 -31.57 1.09
N PHE A 131 8.76 -32.16 1.20
CA PHE A 131 7.75 -32.02 0.16
C PHE A 131 7.22 -30.58 0.07
N ASN A 132 7.07 -30.11 -1.17
CA ASN A 132 6.51 -28.81 -1.44
C ASN A 132 5.00 -28.79 -1.17
N LYS A 133 4.52 -27.70 -0.58
CA LYS A 133 3.10 -27.49 -0.29
C LYS A 133 2.59 -26.30 -1.12
N ASN A 134 1.37 -26.41 -1.62
CA ASN A 134 0.74 -25.29 -2.30
C ASN A 134 0.19 -24.31 -1.26
N ILE A 135 0.80 -23.13 -1.16
CA ILE A 135 0.40 -22.07 -0.22
C ILE A 135 -0.37 -20.92 -0.91
N GLY A 136 -0.80 -21.11 -2.14
CA GLY A 136 -1.60 -20.14 -2.88
C GLY A 136 -1.11 -19.87 -4.30
N PRO A 137 -1.73 -18.91 -5.01
CA PRO A 137 -1.43 -18.62 -6.41
C PRO A 137 -0.16 -17.77 -6.62
N LEU A 138 0.28 -17.02 -5.62
CA LEU A 138 1.33 -16.01 -5.77
C LEU A 138 2.73 -16.52 -5.42
N ILE A 139 2.82 -17.48 -4.50
CA ILE A 139 4.09 -17.92 -3.91
C ILE A 139 4.34 -19.39 -4.24
N SER A 140 5.51 -19.66 -4.80
CA SER A 140 6.01 -21.00 -5.04
C SER A 140 6.90 -21.45 -3.89
N THR A 141 6.78 -22.72 -3.51
CA THR A 141 7.55 -23.31 -2.41
C THR A 141 8.52 -24.37 -2.93
N ASP A 142 9.77 -24.33 -2.45
CA ASP A 142 10.80 -25.36 -2.58
C ASP A 142 11.43 -25.57 -1.19
N MET A 143 10.67 -26.22 -0.30
CA MET A 143 10.96 -26.23 1.14
C MET A 143 12.22 -27.00 1.54
N THR A 144 12.75 -27.86 0.69
CA THR A 144 14.08 -28.48 0.88
C THR A 144 15.18 -27.42 0.97
N ARG A 145 15.02 -26.25 0.30
CA ARG A 145 15.96 -25.14 0.33
C ARG A 145 15.87 -24.28 1.60
N CYS A 146 14.84 -24.48 2.42
CA CYS A 146 14.57 -23.66 3.60
C CYS A 146 15.66 -23.87 4.68
N ILE A 147 16.20 -22.76 5.21
CA ILE A 147 17.20 -22.74 6.31
C ILE A 147 16.56 -22.39 7.67
N GLN A 148 15.27 -22.51 7.82
CA GLN A 148 14.46 -22.27 9.02
C GLN A 148 14.73 -20.93 9.73
N CYS A 149 15.01 -19.87 8.96
CA CYS A 149 15.32 -18.54 9.51
C CYS A 149 14.11 -17.84 10.15
N THR A 150 12.90 -18.30 9.90
CA THR A 150 11.61 -17.79 10.41
C THR A 150 11.26 -16.34 10.00
N ARG A 151 11.97 -15.69 9.08
CA ARG A 151 11.61 -14.35 8.61
C ARG A 151 10.18 -14.29 8.08
N CYS A 152 9.75 -15.28 7.28
CA CYS A 152 8.39 -15.33 6.71
C CYS A 152 7.31 -15.48 7.79
N VAL A 153 7.54 -16.30 8.82
CA VAL A 153 6.59 -16.49 9.95
C VAL A 153 6.43 -15.19 10.72
N ARG A 154 7.56 -14.59 11.14
CA ARG A 154 7.53 -13.32 11.90
C ARG A 154 6.92 -12.19 11.11
N PHE A 155 7.20 -12.10 9.81
CA PHE A 155 6.60 -11.08 8.95
C PHE A 155 5.08 -11.19 8.92
N LEU A 156 4.54 -12.37 8.66
CA LEU A 156 3.08 -12.56 8.63
C LEU A 156 2.44 -12.24 9.98
N GLN A 157 3.08 -12.63 11.08
CA GLN A 157 2.59 -12.35 12.42
C GLN A 157 2.69 -10.87 12.80
N GLU A 158 3.83 -10.23 12.60
CA GLU A 158 4.14 -8.89 13.12
C GLU A 158 3.69 -7.78 12.15
N VAL A 159 3.89 -7.97 10.85
CA VAL A 159 3.59 -6.99 9.80
C VAL A 159 2.27 -7.31 9.11
N GLY A 160 2.05 -8.56 8.72
CA GLY A 160 0.79 -9.05 8.14
C GLY A 160 -0.38 -9.04 9.13
N GLY A 161 -0.11 -9.21 10.42
CA GLY A 161 -1.12 -9.24 11.48
C GLY A 161 -1.87 -10.57 11.58
N ILE A 162 -1.44 -11.59 10.84
CA ILE A 162 -2.05 -12.93 10.85
C ILE A 162 -0.98 -14.01 10.69
N MET A 163 -1.01 -15.01 11.54
CA MET A 163 -0.07 -16.12 11.50
C MET A 163 -0.57 -17.22 10.55
N GLU A 164 -0.30 -17.08 9.24
CA GLU A 164 -0.68 -18.06 8.22
C GLU A 164 0.40 -19.12 7.99
N LEU A 165 1.65 -18.81 8.34
CA LEU A 165 2.77 -19.76 8.35
C LEU A 165 3.27 -19.96 9.77
N GLY A 166 3.70 -21.19 10.07
CA GLY A 166 4.29 -21.56 11.33
C GLY A 166 5.48 -22.49 11.14
N MET A 167 6.27 -22.69 12.20
CA MET A 167 7.32 -23.70 12.22
C MET A 167 6.86 -24.87 13.07
N VAL A 168 6.88 -26.07 12.49
CA VAL A 168 6.53 -27.33 13.16
C VAL A 168 7.77 -28.22 13.26
N GLY A 169 7.76 -29.17 14.19
CA GLY A 169 8.90 -30.06 14.42
C GLY A 169 10.08 -29.37 15.14
N ARG A 170 11.19 -30.08 15.22
CA ARG A 170 12.43 -29.60 15.86
C ARG A 170 13.67 -30.23 15.23
N GLY A 171 14.82 -29.59 15.42
CA GLY A 171 16.11 -30.05 14.87
C GLY A 171 16.04 -30.16 13.34
N GLU A 172 16.54 -31.25 12.80
CA GLU A 172 16.51 -31.50 11.34
C GLU A 172 15.10 -31.71 10.77
N HIS A 173 14.13 -32.07 11.62
CA HIS A 173 12.73 -32.23 11.23
C HIS A 173 11.91 -30.91 11.32
N ALA A 174 12.55 -29.78 11.60
CA ALA A 174 11.87 -28.49 11.63
C ALA A 174 11.44 -28.08 10.22
N GLU A 175 10.19 -27.69 10.05
CA GLU A 175 9.56 -27.31 8.78
C GLU A 175 8.75 -26.02 8.91
N ILE A 176 8.86 -25.14 7.93
CA ILE A 176 7.92 -24.03 7.77
C ILE A 176 6.76 -24.51 6.91
N THR A 177 5.53 -24.38 7.42
CA THR A 177 4.32 -24.82 6.74
C THR A 177 3.14 -23.90 7.01
N ALA A 178 2.14 -23.93 6.11
CA ALA A 178 0.88 -23.28 6.34
C ALA A 178 0.04 -24.03 7.38
N TYR A 179 -0.76 -23.29 8.14
CA TYR A 179 -1.65 -23.87 9.14
C TYR A 179 -2.79 -24.63 8.45
N VAL A 180 -2.91 -25.94 8.73
CA VAL A 180 -4.01 -26.83 8.28
C VAL A 180 -4.30 -26.69 6.77
N ASP A 181 -3.28 -26.83 5.93
CA ASP A 181 -3.36 -26.81 4.45
C ASP A 181 -4.07 -25.55 3.86
N LYS A 182 -4.10 -24.45 4.62
CA LYS A 182 -4.62 -23.16 4.14
C LYS A 182 -3.60 -22.45 3.27
N SER A 183 -4.12 -21.68 2.32
CA SER A 183 -3.31 -20.73 1.55
C SER A 183 -2.93 -19.51 2.39
N VAL A 184 -1.84 -18.84 2.03
CA VAL A 184 -1.47 -17.52 2.55
C VAL A 184 -2.31 -16.48 1.80
N ASN A 185 -3.15 -15.75 2.52
CA ASN A 185 -4.14 -14.82 1.97
C ASN A 185 -3.95 -13.37 2.43
N SER A 186 -2.87 -13.07 3.15
CA SER A 186 -2.55 -11.71 3.53
C SER A 186 -2.30 -10.84 2.29
N GLU A 187 -2.85 -9.63 2.27
CA GLU A 187 -2.64 -8.63 1.21
C GLU A 187 -1.17 -8.18 1.07
N LEU A 188 -0.32 -8.63 1.99
CA LEU A 188 1.11 -8.35 2.03
C LEU A 188 1.94 -9.62 1.82
N SER A 189 1.32 -10.74 1.42
CA SER A 189 1.94 -12.06 1.39
C SER A 189 3.21 -12.11 0.53
N GLY A 190 3.24 -11.41 -0.60
CA GLY A 190 4.38 -11.37 -1.51
C GLY A 190 5.71 -10.91 -0.90
N ASN A 191 5.67 -10.18 0.23
CA ASN A 191 6.90 -9.75 0.89
C ASN A 191 7.72 -10.90 1.49
N ILE A 192 7.11 -12.06 1.75
CA ILE A 192 7.89 -13.22 2.21
C ILE A 192 8.81 -13.80 1.13
N ILE A 193 8.59 -13.45 -0.14
CA ILE A 193 9.49 -13.77 -1.24
C ILE A 193 10.81 -13.02 -1.06
N ASP A 194 10.75 -11.69 -0.87
CA ASP A 194 11.94 -10.85 -0.72
C ASP A 194 12.66 -11.10 0.62
N LEU A 195 11.88 -11.43 1.66
CA LEU A 195 12.40 -11.74 3.00
C LEU A 195 13.12 -13.09 3.06
N CYS A 196 12.78 -14.02 2.16
CA CYS A 196 13.38 -15.33 2.17
C CYS A 196 14.83 -15.24 1.68
N PRO A 197 15.84 -15.53 2.54
CA PRO A 197 17.24 -15.39 2.18
C PRO A 197 17.74 -16.49 1.21
N VAL A 198 16.83 -17.39 0.83
CA VAL A 198 17.08 -18.54 -0.06
C VAL A 198 15.92 -18.76 -1.00
N GLY A 199 16.07 -19.60 -2.01
CA GLY A 199 15.02 -19.91 -2.97
C GLY A 199 13.95 -20.89 -2.47
N ALA A 200 13.62 -20.86 -1.16
CA ALA A 200 12.56 -21.68 -0.59
C ALA A 200 11.15 -21.10 -0.86
N LEU A 201 11.04 -19.78 -0.89
CA LEU A 201 9.83 -19.05 -1.25
C LEU A 201 10.16 -18.12 -2.41
N THR A 202 9.51 -18.31 -3.56
CA THR A 202 9.77 -17.55 -4.78
C THR A 202 8.47 -17.09 -5.41
N SER A 203 8.53 -16.10 -6.31
CA SER A 203 7.36 -15.61 -7.04
C SER A 203 6.88 -16.67 -8.03
N LYS A 204 5.63 -17.14 -7.88
CA LYS A 204 5.04 -18.15 -8.76
C LYS A 204 4.82 -17.63 -10.19
N PRO A 205 4.33 -16.39 -10.41
CA PRO A 205 4.21 -15.81 -11.75
C PRO A 205 5.55 -15.58 -12.47
N TYR A 206 6.61 -15.29 -11.71
CA TYR A 206 7.94 -15.02 -12.24
C TYR A 206 8.80 -16.30 -12.42
N ARG A 207 8.33 -17.43 -11.89
CA ARG A 207 9.13 -18.68 -11.81
C ARG A 207 9.74 -19.07 -13.16
N TYR A 208 11.06 -19.31 -13.16
CA TYR A 208 11.88 -19.72 -14.33
C TYR A 208 11.88 -18.73 -15.51
N SER A 209 11.49 -17.47 -15.30
CA SER A 209 11.34 -16.51 -16.40
C SER A 209 12.64 -15.81 -16.79
N ALA A 210 13.45 -15.40 -15.81
CA ALA A 210 14.72 -14.71 -16.04
C ALA A 210 15.65 -14.78 -14.83
N ARG A 211 16.93 -14.49 -15.05
CA ARG A 211 17.91 -14.28 -13.98
C ARG A 211 18.00 -12.80 -13.62
N SER A 212 18.39 -12.52 -12.37
CA SER A 212 18.47 -11.16 -11.85
C SER A 212 19.41 -10.25 -12.66
N TRP A 213 20.50 -10.78 -13.18
CA TRP A 213 21.46 -10.03 -14.00
C TRP A 213 21.00 -9.75 -15.44
N GLU A 214 19.94 -10.40 -15.91
CA GLU A 214 19.33 -10.15 -17.22
C GLU A 214 18.33 -8.97 -17.18
N LEU A 215 18.00 -8.48 -16.00
CA LEU A 215 16.94 -7.52 -15.79
C LEU A 215 17.46 -6.08 -15.72
N THR A 216 16.84 -5.20 -16.48
CA THR A 216 17.00 -3.77 -16.32
C THR A 216 16.04 -3.27 -15.23
N ARG A 217 16.53 -2.45 -14.29
CA ARG A 217 15.78 -1.93 -13.16
C ARG A 217 15.38 -0.48 -13.39
N ARG A 218 14.12 -0.14 -13.11
CA ARG A 218 13.57 1.21 -13.26
C ARG A 218 12.77 1.59 -12.01
N PRO A 219 13.09 2.73 -11.36
CA PRO A 219 12.29 3.23 -10.25
C PRO A 219 10.94 3.75 -10.76
N SER A 220 9.89 3.50 -10.00
CA SER A 220 8.55 4.00 -10.25
C SER A 220 7.75 4.15 -8.95
N ILE A 221 6.48 4.55 -9.06
CA ILE A 221 5.52 4.67 -7.98
C ILE A 221 4.34 3.76 -8.26
N ALA A 222 3.84 3.07 -7.23
CA ALA A 222 2.69 2.21 -7.35
C ALA A 222 1.40 3.01 -7.64
N PRO A 223 0.55 2.56 -8.57
CA PRO A 223 -0.62 3.32 -9.04
C PRO A 223 -1.93 2.96 -8.34
N HIS A 224 -1.93 2.07 -7.32
CA HIS A 224 -3.19 1.44 -6.87
C HIS A 224 -3.82 2.08 -5.64
N ASP A 225 -3.07 2.82 -4.84
CA ASP A 225 -3.60 3.55 -3.69
C ASP A 225 -2.88 4.87 -3.46
N GLY A 226 -3.43 5.68 -2.56
CA GLY A 226 -2.90 7.01 -2.25
C GLY A 226 -1.62 7.04 -1.40
N LEU A 227 -1.02 5.89 -1.08
CA LEU A 227 0.20 5.84 -0.28
C LEU A 227 1.41 6.32 -1.06
N GLY A 228 1.46 6.06 -2.38
CA GLY A 228 2.60 6.38 -3.23
C GLY A 228 3.80 5.47 -2.97
N SER A 229 3.56 4.17 -2.80
CA SER A 229 4.59 3.17 -2.56
C SER A 229 5.69 3.21 -3.62
N HIS A 230 6.94 3.29 -3.19
CA HIS A 230 8.10 3.26 -4.08
C HIS A 230 8.34 1.84 -4.57
N ILE A 231 8.43 1.68 -5.87
CA ILE A 231 8.63 0.38 -6.54
C ILE A 231 9.84 0.42 -7.47
N GLU A 232 10.38 -0.76 -7.72
CA GLU A 232 11.38 -1.01 -8.75
C GLU A 232 10.81 -1.98 -9.78
N VAL A 233 10.66 -1.52 -11.02
CA VAL A 233 10.13 -2.31 -12.13
C VAL A 233 11.30 -2.99 -12.85
N HIS A 234 11.27 -4.31 -12.91
CA HIS A 234 12.29 -5.13 -13.57
C HIS A 234 11.84 -5.54 -14.97
N VAL A 235 12.63 -5.19 -15.96
CA VAL A 235 12.29 -5.31 -17.39
C VAL A 235 13.32 -6.16 -18.12
N LYS A 236 12.84 -7.05 -18.98
CA LYS A 236 13.64 -7.78 -19.98
C LYS A 236 12.89 -7.77 -21.33
N ASP A 237 13.59 -7.45 -22.41
CA ASP A 237 13.04 -7.44 -23.77
C ASP A 237 11.73 -6.65 -23.90
N ASN A 238 11.70 -5.42 -23.36
CA ASN A 238 10.52 -4.55 -23.30
C ASN A 238 9.31 -5.13 -22.56
N LYS A 239 9.49 -6.19 -21.78
CA LYS A 239 8.44 -6.80 -20.98
C LYS A 239 8.74 -6.62 -19.50
N VAL A 240 7.76 -6.17 -18.74
CA VAL A 240 7.84 -6.15 -17.27
C VAL A 240 7.77 -7.58 -16.77
N MET A 241 8.81 -8.00 -16.07
CA MET A 241 8.98 -9.36 -15.57
C MET A 241 8.55 -9.51 -14.13
N ARG A 242 8.84 -8.51 -13.29
CA ARG A 242 8.42 -8.45 -11.88
C ARG A 242 8.50 -7.02 -11.36
N VAL A 243 7.84 -6.77 -10.23
CA VAL A 243 7.90 -5.52 -9.48
C VAL A 243 8.33 -5.83 -8.05
N LEU A 244 9.32 -5.10 -7.55
CA LEU A 244 9.85 -5.22 -6.20
C LEU A 244 9.68 -3.91 -5.42
N PRO A 245 9.67 -3.94 -4.07
CA PRO A 245 9.68 -2.73 -3.28
C PRO A 245 11.03 -2.01 -3.41
N ARG A 246 10.98 -0.70 -3.50
CA ARG A 246 12.13 0.17 -3.30
C ARG A 246 12.02 0.81 -1.92
N GLU A 247 13.06 0.66 -1.12
CA GLU A 247 13.04 1.13 0.27
C GLU A 247 12.83 2.64 0.39
N LYS A 248 11.84 3.02 1.20
CA LYS A 248 11.53 4.39 1.58
C LYS A 248 10.88 4.42 2.95
N ASP A 249 11.66 4.60 4.01
CA ASP A 249 11.21 4.51 5.40
C ASP A 249 9.98 5.37 5.71
N SER A 250 9.93 6.59 5.16
CA SER A 250 8.82 7.53 5.39
C SER A 250 7.50 7.14 4.71
N ILE A 251 7.50 6.20 3.75
CA ILE A 251 6.33 5.81 2.96
C ILE A 251 6.04 4.32 3.16
N ASN A 252 6.65 3.46 2.36
CA ASN A 252 6.38 2.02 2.34
C ASN A 252 7.42 1.19 3.12
N GLU A 253 8.42 1.82 3.75
CA GLU A 253 9.59 1.12 4.30
C GLU A 253 10.23 0.24 3.22
N CYS A 254 10.33 -1.07 3.45
CA CYS A 254 10.80 -2.05 2.46
C CYS A 254 9.67 -3.01 2.00
N TRP A 255 8.42 -2.64 2.21
CA TRP A 255 7.25 -3.48 1.96
C TRP A 255 6.47 -3.06 0.71
N LEU A 256 5.75 -4.03 0.12
CA LEU A 256 4.87 -3.80 -1.01
C LEU A 256 3.57 -4.59 -0.84
N SER A 257 2.44 -4.04 -1.26
CA SER A 257 1.19 -4.80 -1.31
C SER A 257 1.22 -5.83 -2.44
N ASP A 258 0.48 -6.92 -2.29
CA ASP A 258 0.39 -7.95 -3.34
C ASP A 258 -0.23 -7.38 -4.61
N ARG A 259 -1.18 -6.45 -4.48
CA ARG A 259 -1.75 -5.72 -5.60
C ARG A 259 -0.69 -4.95 -6.38
N ASP A 260 0.17 -4.20 -5.71
CA ASP A 260 1.24 -3.43 -6.35
C ASP A 260 2.31 -4.33 -6.94
N ARG A 261 2.59 -5.46 -6.28
CA ARG A 261 3.62 -6.42 -6.69
C ARG A 261 3.25 -7.18 -7.96
N PHE A 262 1.99 -7.61 -8.10
CA PHE A 262 1.57 -8.55 -9.15
C PHE A 262 0.71 -7.95 -10.25
N SER A 263 0.26 -6.70 -10.12
CA SER A 263 -0.56 -6.02 -11.14
C SER A 263 0.13 -5.87 -12.50
N TYR A 264 1.46 -5.98 -12.55
CA TYR A 264 2.21 -5.95 -13.80
C TYR A 264 1.82 -7.07 -14.78
N GLU A 265 1.21 -8.16 -14.31
CA GLU A 265 0.72 -9.23 -15.19
C GLU A 265 -0.31 -8.70 -16.20
N GLY A 266 -1.13 -7.74 -15.80
CA GLY A 266 -2.06 -7.05 -16.68
C GLY A 266 -1.38 -6.33 -17.85
N LEU A 267 -0.14 -5.87 -17.69
CA LEU A 267 0.62 -5.21 -18.77
C LEU A 267 0.93 -6.15 -19.94
N ASN A 268 0.94 -7.45 -19.67
CA ASN A 268 1.22 -8.50 -20.65
C ASN A 268 -0.06 -9.12 -21.23
N SER A 269 -1.24 -8.61 -20.86
CA SER A 269 -2.52 -9.09 -21.36
C SER A 269 -2.62 -8.96 -22.89
N PRO A 270 -3.24 -9.92 -23.60
CA PRO A 270 -3.58 -9.79 -25.01
C PRO A 270 -4.59 -8.67 -25.28
N ASP A 271 -5.28 -8.21 -24.25
CA ASP A 271 -6.24 -7.11 -24.30
C ASP A 271 -5.59 -5.71 -24.33
N ARG A 272 -4.26 -5.64 -24.18
CA ARG A 272 -3.52 -4.37 -24.29
C ARG A 272 -3.79 -3.70 -25.64
N LEU A 273 -4.28 -2.46 -25.59
CA LEU A 273 -4.38 -1.59 -26.75
C LEU A 273 -2.98 -1.10 -27.15
N LYS A 274 -2.52 -1.47 -28.36
CA LYS A 274 -1.16 -1.16 -28.85
C LYS A 274 -1.15 -0.16 -29.99
N VAL A 275 -2.24 -0.09 -30.73
CA VAL A 275 -2.43 0.81 -31.88
C VAL A 275 -3.75 1.53 -31.74
N PRO A 276 -3.88 2.77 -32.25
CA PRO A 276 -5.16 3.48 -32.26
C PRO A 276 -6.21 2.72 -33.07
N MET A 277 -7.47 2.81 -32.61
CA MET A 277 -8.61 2.22 -33.32
C MET A 277 -9.73 3.24 -33.47
N ILE A 278 -10.40 3.24 -34.61
CA ILE A 278 -11.59 4.03 -34.89
C ILE A 278 -12.75 3.13 -35.29
N LYS A 279 -13.96 3.53 -34.91
CA LYS A 279 -15.18 2.83 -35.29
C LYS A 279 -15.74 3.44 -36.58
N HIS A 280 -15.67 2.71 -37.67
CA HIS A 280 -16.18 3.14 -38.96
C HIS A 280 -17.36 2.27 -39.39
N ASN A 281 -18.53 2.88 -39.57
CA ASN A 281 -19.78 2.16 -39.89
C ASN A 281 -20.09 0.99 -38.95
N GLY A 282 -19.84 1.16 -37.65
CA GLY A 282 -20.07 0.14 -36.62
C GLY A 282 -18.97 -0.91 -36.47
N ASN A 283 -17.95 -0.88 -37.32
CA ASN A 283 -16.81 -1.83 -37.27
C ASN A 283 -15.55 -1.14 -36.76
N TRP A 284 -14.80 -1.81 -35.90
CA TRP A 284 -13.51 -1.34 -35.41
C TRP A 284 -12.39 -1.55 -36.43
N VAL A 285 -11.62 -0.51 -36.71
CA VAL A 285 -10.50 -0.52 -37.66
C VAL A 285 -9.26 0.03 -36.96
N GLU A 286 -8.16 -0.73 -36.99
CA GLU A 286 -6.85 -0.24 -36.56
C GLU A 286 -6.35 0.84 -37.52
N THR A 287 -5.74 1.90 -37.01
CA THR A 287 -5.26 3.03 -37.81
C THR A 287 -3.95 3.60 -37.25
N ASP A 288 -3.34 4.53 -37.98
CA ASP A 288 -2.19 5.29 -37.50
C ASP A 288 -2.60 6.45 -36.57
N TRP A 289 -1.63 6.93 -35.81
CA TRP A 289 -1.85 8.01 -34.84
C TRP A 289 -2.35 9.31 -35.47
N LYS A 290 -1.85 9.67 -36.66
CA LYS A 290 -2.23 10.92 -37.30
C LYS A 290 -3.71 10.87 -37.67
N THR A 291 -4.13 9.82 -38.34
CA THR A 291 -5.53 9.62 -38.74
C THR A 291 -6.46 9.55 -37.52
N ALA A 292 -6.08 8.84 -36.46
CA ALA A 292 -6.88 8.75 -35.25
C ALA A 292 -7.04 10.10 -34.54
N LEU A 293 -5.96 10.88 -34.43
CA LEU A 293 -5.99 12.19 -33.77
C LEU A 293 -6.74 13.23 -34.58
N GLU A 294 -6.57 13.25 -35.91
CA GLU A 294 -7.34 14.13 -36.81
C GLU A 294 -8.84 13.81 -36.73
N PHE A 295 -9.19 12.53 -36.72
CA PHE A 295 -10.58 12.10 -36.59
C PHE A 295 -11.18 12.48 -35.22
N ALA A 296 -10.48 12.20 -34.11
CA ALA A 296 -10.91 12.56 -32.77
C ALA A 296 -11.07 14.06 -32.59
N ALA A 297 -10.08 14.86 -33.04
CA ALA A 297 -10.13 16.32 -32.97
C ALA A 297 -11.26 16.89 -33.81
N GLY A 298 -11.48 16.36 -35.02
CA GLY A 298 -12.59 16.73 -35.89
C GLY A 298 -13.94 16.52 -35.23
N GLN A 299 -14.20 15.30 -34.73
CA GLN A 299 -15.48 14.97 -34.07
C GLN A 299 -15.76 15.86 -32.84
N ILE A 300 -14.76 16.04 -31.95
CA ILE A 300 -14.91 16.92 -30.78
C ILE A 300 -15.14 18.39 -31.21
N LYS A 301 -14.41 18.88 -32.19
CA LYS A 301 -14.53 20.25 -32.68
C LYS A 301 -15.88 20.51 -33.34
N ASP A 302 -16.38 19.57 -34.14
CA ASP A 302 -17.67 19.71 -34.82
C ASP A 302 -18.79 19.75 -33.77
N ILE A 303 -18.83 18.84 -32.80
CA ILE A 303 -19.81 18.80 -31.72
C ILE A 303 -19.75 20.07 -30.87
N THR A 304 -18.55 20.50 -30.48
CA THR A 304 -18.42 21.69 -29.63
C THR A 304 -18.72 22.99 -30.40
N SER A 305 -18.49 23.06 -31.71
CA SER A 305 -18.82 24.20 -32.55
C SER A 305 -20.33 24.32 -32.77
N GLU A 306 -21.04 23.20 -32.91
CA GLU A 306 -22.50 23.15 -33.14
C GLU A 306 -23.28 23.38 -31.85
N HIS A 307 -22.84 22.77 -30.73
CA HIS A 307 -23.61 22.69 -29.50
C HIS A 307 -22.98 23.46 -28.33
N GLY A 308 -21.84 24.10 -28.52
CA GLY A 308 -21.08 24.78 -27.48
C GLY A 308 -20.15 23.86 -26.69
N GLY A 309 -19.19 24.44 -25.96
CA GLY A 309 -18.20 23.71 -25.18
C GLY A 309 -18.80 22.77 -24.11
N ASP A 310 -19.93 23.15 -23.56
CA ASP A 310 -20.63 22.35 -22.53
C ASP A 310 -21.27 21.05 -23.09
N ALA A 311 -21.28 20.86 -24.40
CA ALA A 311 -21.65 19.57 -24.99
C ALA A 311 -20.63 18.47 -24.76
N LEU A 312 -19.39 18.83 -24.41
CA LEU A 312 -18.30 17.92 -24.07
C LEU A 312 -18.29 17.63 -22.55
N GLY A 313 -18.02 16.40 -22.17
CA GLY A 313 -17.67 15.97 -20.81
C GLY A 313 -16.27 15.36 -20.79
N VAL A 314 -15.41 15.81 -19.88
CA VAL A 314 -14.05 15.28 -19.71
C VAL A 314 -13.95 14.57 -18.37
N LEU A 315 -13.74 13.27 -18.39
CA LEU A 315 -13.57 12.44 -17.20
C LEU A 315 -12.13 11.92 -17.16
N VAL A 316 -11.45 12.11 -16.03
CA VAL A 316 -10.04 11.76 -15.86
C VAL A 316 -9.90 10.77 -14.70
N SER A 317 -9.13 9.72 -14.89
CA SER A 317 -8.82 8.78 -13.80
C SER A 317 -8.03 9.47 -12.70
N PRO A 318 -8.38 9.26 -11.42
CA PRO A 318 -7.56 9.73 -10.31
C PRO A 318 -6.23 8.98 -10.15
N ASN A 319 -5.95 8.00 -11.02
CA ASN A 319 -4.66 7.31 -11.13
C ASN A 319 -3.77 7.85 -12.25
N SER A 320 -4.27 8.81 -13.06
CA SER A 320 -3.47 9.49 -14.08
C SER A 320 -2.41 10.41 -13.45
N THR A 321 -1.37 10.75 -14.21
CA THR A 321 -0.34 11.68 -13.73
C THR A 321 -0.86 13.13 -13.63
N MET A 322 -0.18 13.96 -12.86
CA MET A 322 -0.54 15.38 -12.74
C MET A 322 -0.47 16.09 -14.09
N GLU A 323 0.50 15.71 -14.93
CA GLU A 323 0.69 16.24 -16.28
C GLU A 323 -0.49 15.87 -17.18
N GLU A 324 -0.95 14.62 -17.16
CA GLU A 324 -2.14 14.20 -17.92
C GLU A 324 -3.39 14.93 -17.47
N GLY A 325 -3.60 15.04 -16.14
CA GLY A 325 -4.71 15.79 -15.58
C GLY A 325 -4.69 17.28 -15.97
N TYR A 326 -3.52 17.91 -15.88
CA TYR A 326 -3.34 19.30 -16.29
C TYR A 326 -3.63 19.51 -17.78
N LEU A 327 -3.10 18.66 -18.66
CA LEU A 327 -3.33 18.74 -20.10
C LEU A 327 -4.80 18.50 -20.45
N ALA A 328 -5.48 17.56 -19.81
CA ALA A 328 -6.91 17.34 -19.99
C ALA A 328 -7.73 18.59 -19.59
N LYS A 329 -7.36 19.24 -18.47
CA LYS A 329 -7.97 20.51 -18.04
C LYS A 329 -7.71 21.65 -19.03
N GLN A 330 -6.47 21.79 -19.54
CA GLN A 330 -6.12 22.81 -20.52
C GLN A 330 -6.89 22.62 -21.84
N LEU A 331 -7.00 21.37 -22.32
CA LEU A 331 -7.78 21.05 -23.51
C LEU A 331 -9.25 21.45 -23.34
N ALA A 332 -9.86 21.05 -22.22
CA ALA A 332 -11.24 21.43 -21.92
C ALA A 332 -11.42 22.96 -21.88
N THR A 333 -10.50 23.68 -21.24
CA THR A 333 -10.52 25.15 -21.18
C THR A 333 -10.42 25.79 -22.58
N ALA A 334 -9.54 25.25 -23.44
CA ALA A 334 -9.39 25.75 -24.82
C ALA A 334 -10.65 25.50 -25.67
N LEU A 335 -11.44 24.49 -25.35
CA LEU A 335 -12.73 24.21 -26.00
C LEU A 335 -13.91 24.89 -25.32
N ASN A 336 -13.68 25.81 -24.38
CA ASN A 336 -14.71 26.43 -23.52
C ASN A 336 -15.61 25.42 -22.80
N CYS A 337 -15.07 24.26 -22.46
CA CYS A 337 -15.76 23.21 -21.71
C CYS A 337 -15.51 23.38 -20.20
N GLY A 338 -16.59 23.59 -19.44
CA GLY A 338 -16.55 23.62 -17.97
C GLY A 338 -16.63 22.26 -17.29
N ASN A 339 -16.98 21.21 -18.02
CA ASN A 339 -17.33 19.90 -17.53
C ASN A 339 -16.10 18.98 -17.47
N VAL A 340 -15.28 19.12 -16.45
CA VAL A 340 -14.08 18.29 -16.21
C VAL A 340 -14.10 17.77 -14.79
N ASP A 341 -13.95 16.45 -14.56
CA ASP A 341 -13.89 15.91 -13.20
C ASP A 341 -13.08 14.59 -13.13
N TYR A 342 -12.44 14.34 -11.98
CA TYR A 342 -11.74 13.09 -11.64
C TYR A 342 -12.46 12.31 -10.53
N ARG A 343 -13.46 12.88 -9.86
CA ARG A 343 -14.13 12.34 -8.69
C ARG A 343 -15.27 11.39 -9.07
N LEU A 344 -14.91 10.28 -9.70
CA LEU A 344 -15.85 9.34 -10.33
C LEU A 344 -16.74 8.60 -9.33
N ARG A 345 -16.29 8.45 -8.08
CA ARG A 345 -17.01 7.72 -7.01
C ARG A 345 -17.65 8.63 -5.97
N GLN A 346 -17.41 9.92 -6.03
CA GLN A 346 -18.02 10.89 -5.13
C GLN A 346 -19.50 11.10 -5.51
N THR A 347 -20.36 11.19 -4.50
CA THR A 347 -21.82 11.38 -4.70
C THR A 347 -22.33 12.71 -4.17
N ASP A 348 -21.61 13.33 -3.24
CA ASP A 348 -21.94 14.61 -2.62
C ASP A 348 -20.88 15.68 -2.97
N PHE A 349 -21.30 16.73 -3.64
CA PHE A 349 -20.46 17.80 -4.13
C PHE A 349 -20.74 19.16 -3.46
N ARG A 350 -21.52 19.19 -2.38
CA ARG A 350 -21.92 20.43 -1.68
C ARG A 350 -20.74 21.18 -1.00
N LEU A 351 -19.59 20.52 -0.87
CA LEU A 351 -18.35 21.13 -0.38
C LEU A 351 -17.57 21.88 -1.48
N ASP A 352 -17.96 21.74 -2.74
CA ASP A 352 -17.27 22.42 -3.84
C ASP A 352 -17.33 23.94 -3.65
N GLY A 353 -16.18 24.60 -3.78
CA GLY A 353 -16.03 26.02 -3.55
C GLY A 353 -16.12 26.49 -2.08
N LYS A 354 -16.37 25.58 -1.12
CA LYS A 354 -16.48 25.90 0.32
C LYS A 354 -15.32 25.36 1.15
N ARG A 355 -14.67 24.32 0.66
CA ARG A 355 -13.53 23.72 1.34
C ARG A 355 -12.26 24.54 1.05
N LEU A 356 -11.49 24.79 2.09
CA LEU A 356 -10.15 25.36 1.98
C LEU A 356 -9.11 24.26 1.80
N GLY A 357 -8.24 24.41 0.80
CA GLY A 357 -7.13 23.47 0.53
C GLY A 357 -7.54 22.18 -0.19
N THR A 358 -6.53 21.37 -0.44
CA THR A 358 -6.64 20.10 -1.14
C THR A 358 -7.02 18.97 -0.20
N PRO A 359 -7.91 18.03 -0.58
CA PRO A 359 -8.20 16.85 0.21
C PRO A 359 -6.97 15.93 0.31
N TRP A 360 -6.51 15.65 1.52
CA TRP A 360 -5.41 14.76 1.83
C TRP A 360 -5.59 14.12 3.19
N MET A 361 -4.68 13.24 3.58
CA MET A 361 -4.78 12.48 4.83
C MET A 361 -4.62 13.34 6.10
N GLY A 362 -4.09 14.55 6.00
CA GLY A 362 -3.96 15.51 7.12
C GLY A 362 -2.71 15.32 8.00
N CYS A 363 -1.95 14.27 7.81
CA CYS A 363 -0.68 14.01 8.50
C CYS A 363 0.28 13.23 7.60
N ASN A 364 1.56 13.16 7.98
CA ASN A 364 2.52 12.30 7.32
C ASN A 364 2.28 10.82 7.68
N ILE A 365 2.63 9.91 6.76
CA ILE A 365 2.37 8.47 6.92
C ILE A 365 3.01 7.90 8.20
N HIS A 366 4.25 8.33 8.53
CA HIS A 366 4.95 7.86 9.72
C HIS A 366 4.34 8.40 11.02
N GLU A 367 3.69 9.58 11.01
CA GLU A 367 3.05 10.15 12.19
C GLU A 367 1.87 9.31 12.70
N ILE A 368 1.30 8.44 11.84
CA ILE A 368 0.23 7.51 12.24
C ILE A 368 0.70 6.58 13.37
N GLU A 369 1.96 6.15 13.34
CA GLU A 369 2.53 5.23 14.35
C GLU A 369 2.67 5.88 15.74
N GLU A 370 2.58 7.21 15.80
CA GLU A 370 2.68 8.02 17.03
C GLU A 370 1.33 8.43 17.62
N LEU A 371 0.22 8.07 16.96
CA LEU A 371 -1.11 8.41 17.44
C LEU A 371 -1.49 7.56 18.65
N ASP A 372 -2.17 8.19 19.63
CA ASP A 372 -2.70 7.54 20.83
C ASP A 372 -4.17 7.15 20.66
N ARG A 373 -4.93 7.95 19.90
CA ARG A 373 -6.37 7.78 19.65
C ARG A 373 -6.67 7.91 18.17
N ILE A 374 -7.39 6.97 17.61
CA ILE A 374 -7.64 6.89 16.16
C ILE A 374 -9.12 6.63 15.90
N LEU A 375 -9.75 7.47 15.09
CA LEU A 375 -11.10 7.27 14.57
C LEU A 375 -11.06 7.07 13.06
N VAL A 376 -11.53 5.92 12.58
CA VAL A 376 -11.67 5.60 11.15
C VAL A 376 -13.14 5.53 10.80
N ILE A 377 -13.54 6.29 9.78
CA ILE A 377 -14.94 6.44 9.35
C ILE A 377 -15.08 5.93 7.91
N GLY A 378 -15.86 4.88 7.70
CA GLY A 378 -16.22 4.36 6.38
C GLY A 378 -15.02 3.95 5.52
N SER A 379 -14.09 3.16 6.08
CA SER A 379 -12.94 2.60 5.34
C SER A 379 -12.78 1.11 5.55
N ASN A 380 -12.41 0.41 4.48
CA ASN A 380 -11.88 -0.95 4.53
C ASN A 380 -10.34 -0.89 4.44
N LEU A 381 -9.69 -0.42 5.51
CA LEU A 381 -8.25 -0.15 5.56
C LEU A 381 -7.40 -1.28 4.98
N ARG A 382 -7.72 -2.52 5.34
CA ARG A 382 -6.94 -3.70 4.94
C ARG A 382 -6.90 -3.88 3.42
N ASN A 383 -8.03 -3.73 2.74
CA ASN A 383 -8.13 -3.96 1.30
C ASN A 383 -7.84 -2.71 0.48
N GLU A 384 -8.25 -1.53 0.99
CA GLU A 384 -8.07 -0.27 0.28
C GLU A 384 -6.64 0.26 0.38
N HIS A 385 -6.03 0.16 1.59
CA HIS A 385 -4.71 0.71 1.91
C HIS A 385 -3.87 -0.27 2.75
N PRO A 386 -3.43 -1.42 2.20
CA PRO A 386 -2.80 -2.49 2.98
C PRO A 386 -1.57 -2.06 3.79
N LEU A 387 -0.68 -1.25 3.19
CA LEU A 387 0.51 -0.75 3.88
C LEU A 387 0.19 0.35 4.90
N LEU A 388 -0.85 1.13 4.66
CA LEU A 388 -1.34 2.09 5.66
C LEU A 388 -1.98 1.36 6.85
N ALA A 389 -2.75 0.29 6.59
CA ALA A 389 -3.30 -0.57 7.64
C ALA A 389 -2.19 -1.15 8.54
N LYS A 390 -1.01 -1.45 7.98
CA LYS A 390 0.18 -1.85 8.74
C LYS A 390 0.65 -0.74 9.69
N ARG A 391 0.63 0.55 9.27
CA ARG A 391 0.99 1.68 10.15
C ARG A 391 0.00 1.81 11.31
N PHE A 392 -1.30 1.71 11.06
CA PHE A 392 -2.32 1.67 12.10
C PHE A 392 -2.13 0.50 13.06
N ARG A 393 -1.83 -0.70 12.54
CA ARG A 393 -1.53 -1.88 13.34
C ARG A 393 -0.36 -1.66 14.29
N LYS A 394 0.69 -1.00 13.81
CA LYS A 394 1.85 -0.66 14.64
C LYS A 394 1.50 0.35 15.74
N ALA A 395 0.68 1.37 15.43
CA ALA A 395 0.17 2.30 16.45
C ALA A 395 -0.62 1.55 17.54
N VAL A 396 -1.54 0.66 17.15
CA VAL A 396 -2.34 -0.15 18.08
C VAL A 396 -1.45 -1.08 18.92
N ALA A 397 -0.46 -1.71 18.32
CA ALA A 397 0.52 -2.53 19.04
C ALA A 397 1.35 -1.71 20.05
N ASN A 398 1.54 -0.42 19.80
CA ASN A 398 2.18 0.53 20.71
C ASN A 398 1.22 1.10 21.78
N GLY A 399 -0.06 0.69 21.78
CA GLY A 399 -1.05 1.07 22.79
C GLY A 399 -2.10 2.09 22.31
N ALA A 400 -2.14 2.45 21.03
CA ALA A 400 -3.18 3.33 20.51
C ALA A 400 -4.57 2.65 20.56
N GLU A 401 -5.61 3.42 20.92
CA GLU A 401 -7.00 3.00 20.84
C GLU A 401 -7.59 3.30 19.46
N LEU A 402 -7.99 2.26 18.74
CA LEU A 402 -8.64 2.35 17.44
C LEU A 402 -10.16 2.28 17.60
N SER A 403 -10.85 3.30 17.10
CA SER A 403 -12.32 3.36 16.97
C SER A 403 -12.71 3.28 15.50
N ILE A 404 -13.73 2.49 15.17
CA ILE A 404 -14.21 2.30 13.80
C ILE A 404 -15.72 2.55 13.73
N ILE A 405 -16.13 3.40 12.77
CA ILE A 405 -17.53 3.55 12.32
C ILE A 405 -17.58 3.10 10.86
N SER A 406 -18.29 2.00 10.56
CA SER A 406 -18.26 1.40 9.22
C SER A 406 -19.57 0.70 8.89
N PRO A 407 -19.95 0.62 7.61
CA PRO A 407 -21.05 -0.24 7.16
C PRO A 407 -20.63 -1.71 7.00
N LEU A 408 -19.32 -2.01 7.02
CA LEU A 408 -18.78 -3.36 6.88
C LEU A 408 -18.15 -3.83 8.19
N ASP A 409 -18.51 -5.06 8.58
CA ASP A 409 -17.88 -5.77 9.69
C ASP A 409 -16.70 -6.60 9.17
N ASN A 410 -15.61 -5.94 8.81
CA ASN A 410 -14.36 -6.56 8.42
C ASN A 410 -13.36 -6.61 9.57
N ASN A 411 -12.45 -7.58 9.50
CA ASN A 411 -11.37 -7.71 10.46
C ASN A 411 -10.12 -6.97 9.93
N PRO A 412 -9.68 -5.86 10.54
CA PRO A 412 -8.50 -5.11 10.11
C PRO A 412 -7.18 -5.77 10.56
N LEU A 413 -7.24 -6.93 11.22
CA LEU A 413 -6.10 -7.67 11.80
C LEU A 413 -5.33 -6.86 12.85
N MET A 414 -6.05 -6.11 13.66
CA MET A 414 -5.56 -5.38 14.83
C MET A 414 -6.69 -5.23 15.85
N ASP A 415 -6.37 -4.96 17.08
CA ASP A 415 -7.35 -4.75 18.13
C ASP A 415 -8.15 -3.47 17.89
N ILE A 416 -9.45 -3.54 18.12
CA ILE A 416 -10.38 -2.42 17.96
C ILE A 416 -10.97 -2.14 19.34
N ALA A 417 -10.69 -0.95 19.89
CA ALA A 417 -11.22 -0.53 21.18
C ALA A 417 -12.74 -0.29 21.10
N HIS A 418 -13.19 0.40 20.06
CA HIS A 418 -14.61 0.70 19.86
C HIS A 418 -15.02 0.48 18.42
N LYS A 419 -16.08 -0.30 18.21
CA LYS A 419 -16.58 -0.67 16.88
C LYS A 419 -18.08 -0.40 16.78
N VAL A 420 -18.47 0.37 15.77
CA VAL A 420 -19.88 0.64 15.48
C VAL A 420 -20.17 0.29 14.02
N ILE A 421 -20.87 -0.82 13.83
CA ILE A 421 -21.29 -1.26 12.50
C ILE A 421 -22.74 -0.84 12.30
N VAL A 422 -22.99 -0.09 11.22
CA VAL A 422 -24.30 0.47 10.90
C VAL A 422 -24.53 0.50 9.39
N ARG A 423 -25.79 0.66 9.00
CA ARG A 423 -26.12 0.88 7.58
C ARG A 423 -25.40 2.13 7.06
N PRO A 424 -25.05 2.20 5.76
CA PRO A 424 -24.40 3.38 5.19
C PRO A 424 -25.10 4.69 5.57
N ASN A 425 -26.42 4.77 5.38
CA ASN A 425 -27.21 5.98 5.70
C ASN A 425 -27.21 6.38 7.18
N ASP A 426 -26.83 5.49 8.08
CA ASP A 426 -26.80 5.74 9.54
C ASP A 426 -25.43 6.22 10.03
N MET A 427 -24.39 6.16 9.23
CA MET A 427 -23.04 6.63 9.63
C MET A 427 -23.06 8.10 10.09
N VAL A 428 -23.79 8.94 9.38
CA VAL A 428 -23.96 10.36 9.75
C VAL A 428 -24.56 10.52 11.15
N ASN A 429 -25.60 9.74 11.47
CA ASN A 429 -26.24 9.79 12.77
C ASN A 429 -25.30 9.32 13.90
N VAL A 430 -24.51 8.28 13.63
CA VAL A 430 -23.50 7.78 14.59
C VAL A 430 -22.42 8.82 14.84
N LEU A 431 -21.92 9.46 13.79
CA LEU A 431 -20.93 10.52 13.94
C LEU A 431 -21.49 11.74 14.68
N GLY A 432 -22.77 12.09 14.41
CA GLY A 432 -23.49 13.11 15.16
C GLY A 432 -23.61 12.79 16.66
N GLN A 433 -23.84 11.51 17.01
CA GLN A 433 -23.86 11.07 18.41
C GLN A 433 -22.49 11.27 19.08
N VAL A 434 -21.40 10.91 18.38
CA VAL A 434 -20.03 11.13 18.90
C VAL A 434 -19.78 12.63 19.12
N LEU A 435 -20.09 13.47 18.12
CA LEU A 435 -19.91 14.92 18.22
C LEU A 435 -20.73 15.52 19.38
N LYS A 436 -22.00 15.13 19.51
CA LYS A 436 -22.88 15.58 20.61
C LYS A 436 -22.32 15.18 21.98
N ALA A 437 -21.85 13.94 22.11
CA ALA A 437 -21.25 13.46 23.35
C ALA A 437 -19.98 14.24 23.71
N MET A 438 -19.08 14.47 22.74
CA MET A 438 -17.85 15.24 22.96
C MET A 438 -18.11 16.68 23.34
N SER A 439 -19.06 17.36 22.67
CA SER A 439 -19.43 18.75 23.04
C SER A 439 -20.01 18.85 24.43
N GLY A 440 -20.76 17.83 24.87
CA GLY A 440 -21.27 17.74 26.26
C GLY A 440 -20.16 17.51 27.28
N LEU A 441 -19.20 16.67 27.03
CA LEU A 441 -18.06 16.40 27.90
C LEU A 441 -17.19 17.64 28.11
N GLN A 442 -16.95 18.42 27.07
CA GLN A 442 -16.10 19.61 27.13
C GLN A 442 -16.87 20.92 27.35
N ARG A 443 -18.21 20.86 27.46
CA ARG A 443 -19.11 22.01 27.64
C ARG A 443 -18.91 23.11 26.58
N LEU A 444 -18.67 22.71 25.33
CA LEU A 444 -18.42 23.61 24.22
C LEU A 444 -19.71 23.88 23.42
N SER A 445 -19.90 25.15 23.06
CA SER A 445 -20.92 25.56 22.10
C SER A 445 -20.33 25.47 20.69
N LEU A 446 -20.90 24.64 19.82
CA LEU A 446 -20.42 24.41 18.46
C LEU A 446 -21.03 25.43 17.50
N CYS A 447 -20.18 26.03 16.66
CA CYS A 447 -20.63 26.84 15.54
C CYS A 447 -20.78 25.94 14.30
N LEU A 448 -21.94 25.31 14.16
CA LEU A 448 -22.26 24.41 13.06
C LEU A 448 -23.34 24.99 12.15
N PRO A 449 -23.44 24.53 10.89
CA PRO A 449 -24.58 24.84 10.03
C PRO A 449 -25.92 24.51 10.70
N PRO A 450 -27.00 25.32 10.48
CA PRO A 450 -28.28 25.12 11.15
C PRO A 450 -28.86 23.71 10.99
N SER A 451 -28.70 23.10 9.82
CA SER A 451 -29.13 21.72 9.57
C SER A 451 -28.43 20.67 10.42
N LEU A 452 -27.16 20.88 10.75
CA LEU A 452 -26.41 19.98 11.64
C LEU A 452 -26.80 20.23 13.11
N ASN A 453 -27.04 21.47 13.52
CA ASN A 453 -27.53 21.76 14.87
C ASN A 453 -28.87 21.09 15.13
N GLN A 454 -29.82 21.20 14.19
CA GLN A 454 -31.12 20.50 14.30
C GLN A 454 -30.93 18.99 14.41
N LEU A 455 -30.08 18.38 13.57
CA LEU A 455 -29.76 16.96 13.65
C LEU A 455 -29.21 16.57 15.04
N LEU A 456 -28.31 17.36 15.60
CA LEU A 456 -27.73 17.09 16.91
C LEU A 456 -28.77 17.21 18.04
N GLU A 457 -29.74 18.11 17.95
CA GLU A 457 -30.81 18.24 18.94
C GLU A 457 -31.66 16.96 19.01
N GLU A 458 -32.03 16.39 17.87
CA GLU A 458 -32.88 15.20 17.74
C GLU A 458 -32.18 13.89 18.11
N ILE A 459 -30.86 13.81 17.95
CA ILE A 459 -30.08 12.59 18.18
C ILE A 459 -29.95 12.26 19.67
N LYS A 460 -30.17 10.98 20.02
CA LYS A 460 -29.88 10.40 21.33
C LYS A 460 -28.56 9.66 21.29
N VAL A 461 -27.64 10.03 22.18
CA VAL A 461 -26.33 9.38 22.32
C VAL A 461 -26.54 7.97 22.89
N ARG A 462 -25.83 7.00 22.29
CA ARG A 462 -25.82 5.60 22.73
C ARG A 462 -24.53 5.27 23.49
N PRO A 463 -24.50 4.23 24.34
CA PRO A 463 -23.31 3.90 25.14
C PRO A 463 -22.05 3.66 24.30
N ASN A 464 -22.16 2.98 23.15
CA ASN A 464 -21.00 2.72 22.27
C ASN A 464 -20.46 3.97 21.59
N THR A 465 -21.31 4.95 21.24
CA THR A 465 -20.88 6.24 20.68
C THR A 465 -20.36 7.18 21.76
N GLN A 466 -20.90 7.08 22.98
CA GLN A 466 -20.36 7.75 24.16
C GLN A 466 -18.93 7.29 24.46
N ALA A 467 -18.65 5.98 24.39
CA ALA A 467 -17.32 5.43 24.60
C ALA A 467 -16.29 5.93 23.55
N ILE A 468 -16.70 6.04 22.28
CA ILE A 468 -15.85 6.66 21.25
C ILE A 468 -15.56 8.13 21.61
N ALA A 469 -16.59 8.89 22.03
CA ALA A 469 -16.42 10.29 22.38
C ALA A 469 -15.47 10.47 23.58
N GLU A 470 -15.58 9.63 24.59
CA GLU A 470 -14.70 9.63 25.77
C GLU A 470 -13.25 9.31 25.39
N SER A 471 -13.03 8.31 24.54
CA SER A 471 -11.70 7.98 23.99
C SER A 471 -11.12 9.16 23.22
N MET A 472 -11.88 9.76 22.30
CA MET A 472 -11.42 10.88 21.48
C MET A 472 -11.21 12.18 22.27
N ALA A 473 -11.95 12.40 23.36
CA ALA A 473 -11.80 13.55 24.25
C ALA A 473 -10.62 13.41 25.23
N GLY A 474 -9.99 12.25 25.28
CA GLY A 474 -8.87 12.00 26.17
C GLY A 474 -9.28 11.76 27.63
N HIS A 475 -10.51 11.40 27.91
CA HIS A 475 -10.98 11.02 29.26
C HIS A 475 -10.73 9.52 29.52
N GLY A 476 -9.65 9.18 30.19
CA GLY A 476 -9.28 7.82 30.58
C GLY A 476 -8.36 7.81 31.81
N LYS A 477 -8.18 6.65 32.42
CA LYS A 477 -7.77 6.46 33.82
C LYS A 477 -6.40 6.97 34.27
N ASP A 478 -5.50 7.37 33.40
CA ASP A 478 -4.14 7.82 33.77
C ASP A 478 -3.65 8.89 32.76
N TYR A 479 -4.06 10.15 32.96
CA TYR A 479 -3.49 11.25 32.18
C TYR A 479 -2.50 12.06 32.99
N ASP A 480 -1.25 11.71 32.84
CA ASP A 480 -0.14 12.59 33.07
C ASP A 480 -0.07 13.66 31.96
N LEU A 481 -0.28 14.92 32.33
CA LEU A 481 0.22 16.19 31.76
C LEU A 481 0.31 16.41 30.23
N ILE A 482 0.16 15.40 29.36
CA ILE A 482 0.31 15.53 27.91
C ILE A 482 -1.00 15.13 27.21
N ALA A 483 -1.58 16.03 26.42
CA ALA A 483 -2.77 15.72 25.62
C ALA A 483 -2.49 14.58 24.61
N PRO A 484 -3.41 13.60 24.44
CA PRO A 484 -3.22 12.51 23.50
C PRO A 484 -3.12 13.01 22.05
N LYS A 485 -2.28 12.37 21.25
CA LYS A 485 -2.22 12.60 19.81
C LYS A 485 -3.40 11.88 19.15
N VAL A 486 -4.33 12.64 18.63
CA VAL A 486 -5.57 12.13 18.04
C VAL A 486 -5.52 12.15 16.52
N GLY A 487 -6.04 11.10 15.86
CA GLY A 487 -6.17 11.02 14.40
C GLY A 487 -7.61 10.71 13.98
N ILE A 488 -8.13 11.39 12.94
CA ILE A 488 -9.45 11.14 12.35
C ILE A 488 -9.30 10.94 10.85
N PHE A 489 -9.75 9.78 10.34
CA PHE A 489 -9.56 9.40 8.95
C PHE A 489 -10.89 8.99 8.30
N ILE A 490 -11.21 9.61 7.17
CA ILE A 490 -12.43 9.37 6.40
C ILE A 490 -12.08 8.55 5.16
N GLY A 491 -12.67 7.37 5.03
CA GLY A 491 -12.39 6.44 3.93
C GLY A 491 -13.37 6.51 2.77
N ASN A 492 -13.17 5.63 1.80
CA ASN A 492 -13.88 5.63 0.52
C ASN A 492 -15.38 5.39 0.63
N MET A 493 -15.83 4.56 1.58
CA MET A 493 -17.25 4.31 1.79
C MET A 493 -17.98 5.56 2.29
N ALA A 494 -17.33 6.39 3.11
CA ALA A 494 -17.87 7.68 3.54
C ALA A 494 -17.85 8.71 2.40
N LEU A 495 -16.79 8.73 1.57
CA LEU A 495 -16.71 9.58 0.37
C LEU A 495 -17.82 9.31 -0.64
N SER A 496 -18.26 8.04 -0.74
CA SER A 496 -19.33 7.61 -1.64
C SER A 496 -20.73 7.81 -1.06
N ASP A 497 -20.86 8.30 0.17
CA ASP A 497 -22.15 8.53 0.82
C ASP A 497 -22.78 9.85 0.36
N PRO A 498 -24.11 9.89 0.04
CA PRO A 498 -24.79 11.13 -0.35
C PRO A 498 -24.80 12.22 0.73
N ARG A 499 -24.42 11.89 1.97
CA ARG A 499 -24.32 12.81 3.10
C ARG A 499 -22.87 13.02 3.55
N PHE A 500 -21.90 12.87 2.62
CA PHE A 500 -20.49 13.06 2.89
C PHE A 500 -20.18 14.44 3.49
N THR A 501 -20.85 15.49 3.01
CA THR A 501 -20.68 16.87 3.52
C THR A 501 -20.95 16.97 5.01
N GLU A 502 -22.02 16.35 5.51
CA GLU A 502 -22.36 16.35 6.93
C GLU A 502 -21.32 15.56 7.73
N MET A 503 -20.90 14.37 7.24
CA MET A 503 -19.88 13.58 7.91
C MET A 503 -18.54 14.31 7.98
N TYR A 504 -18.12 14.93 6.88
CA TYR A 504 -16.89 15.72 6.83
C TYR A 504 -16.93 16.89 7.82
N SER A 505 -18.03 17.67 7.83
CA SER A 505 -18.18 18.80 8.74
C SER A 505 -18.19 18.39 10.21
N MET A 506 -18.79 17.23 10.54
CA MET A 506 -18.76 16.69 11.91
C MET A 506 -17.38 16.16 12.29
N ALA A 507 -16.66 15.52 11.36
CA ALA A 507 -15.29 15.07 11.59
C ALA A 507 -14.33 16.25 11.84
N GLU A 508 -14.46 17.33 11.06
CA GLU A 508 -13.73 18.60 11.29
C GLU A 508 -14.06 19.19 12.67
N ALA A 509 -15.34 19.19 13.07
CA ALA A 509 -15.74 19.69 14.39
C ALA A 509 -15.16 18.82 15.52
N ILE A 510 -15.21 17.50 15.39
CA ILE A 510 -14.57 16.58 16.34
C ILE A 510 -13.06 16.83 16.38
N GLY A 511 -12.42 17.03 15.22
CA GLY A 511 -11.02 17.38 15.12
C GLY A 511 -10.67 18.69 15.82
N GLY A 512 -11.50 19.73 15.67
CA GLY A 512 -11.35 21.00 16.36
C GLY A 512 -11.46 20.88 17.90
N ILE A 513 -12.32 19.98 18.38
CA ILE A 513 -12.48 19.71 19.82
C ILE A 513 -11.28 18.93 20.38
N SER A 514 -10.82 17.89 19.67
CA SER A 514 -9.79 16.98 20.16
C SER A 514 -8.36 17.38 19.79
N GLY A 515 -8.17 18.42 18.98
CA GLY A 515 -6.87 18.76 18.40
C GLY A 515 -6.37 17.72 17.40
N ALA A 516 -7.27 16.92 16.83
CA ALA A 516 -6.90 15.81 15.95
C ALA A 516 -6.24 16.29 14.66
N LYS A 517 -5.22 15.54 14.24
CA LYS A 517 -4.76 15.50 12.85
C LYS A 517 -5.62 14.52 12.05
N GLY A 518 -5.80 14.76 10.78
CA GLY A 518 -6.52 13.80 9.95
C GLY A 518 -7.20 14.44 8.76
N GLY A 519 -7.86 13.60 7.98
CA GLY A 519 -8.51 14.01 6.77
C GLY A 519 -9.05 12.84 5.96
N ILE A 520 -8.95 12.95 4.65
CA ILE A 520 -9.47 11.96 3.72
C ILE A 520 -8.36 10.99 3.34
N LEU A 521 -8.63 9.69 3.46
CA LEU A 521 -7.80 8.64 2.86
C LEU A 521 -8.05 8.65 1.34
N PRO A 522 -7.03 8.94 0.52
CA PRO A 522 -7.23 9.09 -0.92
C PRO A 522 -7.73 7.80 -1.57
N ALA A 523 -8.74 7.92 -2.43
CA ALA A 523 -9.32 6.78 -3.13
C ALA A 523 -8.37 6.13 -4.14
N ALA A 524 -7.43 6.91 -4.70
CA ALA A 524 -6.51 6.50 -5.75
C ALA A 524 -5.16 7.18 -5.59
N SER A 525 -4.16 6.70 -6.33
CA SER A 525 -2.76 7.12 -6.20
C SER A 525 -2.53 8.62 -6.34
N ASN A 526 -3.31 9.31 -7.18
CA ASN A 526 -3.11 10.73 -7.49
C ASN A 526 -4.35 11.61 -7.32
N SER A 527 -5.32 11.19 -6.48
CA SER A 527 -6.52 12.00 -6.20
C SER A 527 -6.18 13.41 -5.72
N THR A 528 -5.17 13.53 -4.85
CA THR A 528 -4.66 14.82 -4.34
C THR A 528 -4.04 15.66 -5.45
N GLY A 529 -3.22 15.06 -6.33
CA GLY A 529 -2.61 15.74 -7.46
C GLY A 529 -3.64 16.22 -8.48
N MET A 530 -4.66 15.42 -8.79
CA MET A 530 -5.77 15.85 -9.65
C MET A 530 -6.49 17.09 -9.09
N HIS A 531 -6.72 17.11 -7.78
CA HIS A 531 -7.30 18.29 -7.12
C HIS A 531 -6.40 19.52 -7.23
N MET A 532 -5.10 19.36 -6.99
CA MET A 532 -4.11 20.44 -7.11
C MET A 532 -4.04 21.02 -8.53
N MET A 533 -4.18 20.18 -9.55
CA MET A 533 -4.21 20.61 -10.96
C MET A 533 -5.55 21.22 -11.38
N GLY A 534 -6.53 21.26 -10.49
CA GLY A 534 -7.85 21.82 -10.75
C GLY A 534 -8.65 21.01 -11.77
N VAL A 535 -8.46 19.68 -11.81
CA VAL A 535 -9.25 18.77 -12.64
C VAL A 535 -10.64 18.62 -12.03
N MET A 536 -11.34 19.74 -11.96
CA MET A 536 -12.69 19.87 -11.38
C MET A 536 -13.51 20.81 -12.24
N PRO A 537 -14.85 20.74 -12.15
CA PRO A 537 -15.72 21.60 -12.94
C PRO A 537 -15.46 23.09 -12.64
N SER A 538 -15.60 23.93 -13.67
CA SER A 538 -15.69 25.38 -13.49
C SER A 538 -16.97 25.75 -12.73
N SER A 539 -17.13 27.03 -12.37
CA SER A 539 -18.31 27.50 -11.62
C SER A 539 -19.65 27.20 -12.31
N SER A 540 -19.67 27.06 -13.64
CA SER A 540 -20.85 26.71 -14.44
C SER A 540 -20.80 25.26 -14.95
N GLY A 541 -19.69 24.54 -14.72
CA GLY A 541 -19.49 23.18 -15.21
C GLY A 541 -20.18 22.11 -14.34
N MET A 542 -20.32 20.94 -14.93
CA MET A 542 -20.89 19.77 -14.27
C MET A 542 -19.80 18.86 -13.69
N HIS A 543 -20.01 18.38 -12.46
CA HIS A 543 -19.20 17.32 -11.87
C HIS A 543 -19.49 15.95 -12.50
N ALA A 544 -18.63 14.96 -12.28
CA ALA A 544 -18.70 13.65 -12.91
C ALA A 544 -20.10 13.02 -12.86
N ARG A 545 -20.72 12.97 -11.68
CA ARG A 545 -22.08 12.42 -11.52
C ARG A 545 -23.12 13.17 -12.34
N ALA A 546 -23.10 14.51 -12.33
CA ALA A 546 -24.06 15.31 -13.10
C ALA A 546 -23.91 15.10 -14.62
N MET A 547 -22.66 14.96 -15.12
CA MET A 547 -22.39 14.63 -16.52
C MET A 547 -22.98 13.26 -16.93
N LEU A 548 -23.05 12.31 -16.00
CA LEU A 548 -23.63 10.99 -16.26
C LEU A 548 -25.17 10.99 -16.13
N GLU A 549 -25.73 11.76 -15.19
CA GLU A 549 -27.19 11.93 -15.02
C GLU A 549 -27.82 12.71 -16.18
N VAL A 550 -27.09 13.71 -16.69
CA VAL A 550 -27.49 14.49 -17.87
C VAL A 550 -26.41 14.29 -18.94
N PRO A 551 -26.50 13.22 -19.75
CA PRO A 551 -25.45 12.84 -20.68
C PRO A 551 -25.00 13.97 -21.63
N ARG A 552 -23.70 14.07 -21.82
CA ARG A 552 -23.12 15.00 -22.81
C ARG A 552 -23.18 14.41 -24.20
N LYS A 553 -23.05 15.25 -25.21
CA LYS A 553 -23.02 14.81 -26.61
C LYS A 553 -21.69 14.15 -26.98
N ALA A 554 -20.60 14.61 -26.36
CA ALA A 554 -19.30 13.99 -26.51
C ALA A 554 -18.65 13.72 -25.14
N TYR A 555 -17.84 12.67 -25.07
CA TYR A 555 -16.98 12.40 -23.92
C TYR A 555 -15.52 12.20 -24.33
N LEU A 556 -14.63 12.78 -23.55
CA LEU A 556 -13.22 12.44 -23.51
C LEU A 556 -12.96 11.74 -22.18
N ILE A 557 -12.67 10.45 -22.22
CA ILE A 557 -12.36 9.64 -21.02
C ILE A 557 -10.89 9.28 -21.02
N VAL A 558 -10.20 9.59 -19.92
CA VAL A 558 -8.75 9.41 -19.79
C VAL A 558 -8.46 8.37 -18.73
N ASN A 559 -7.98 7.20 -19.17
CA ASN A 559 -7.62 6.07 -18.32
C ASN A 559 -8.76 5.59 -17.40
N ILE A 560 -9.97 5.52 -17.91
CA ILE A 560 -11.18 5.16 -17.19
C ILE A 560 -11.88 3.98 -17.89
N GLU A 561 -12.36 3.05 -17.11
CA GLU A 561 -13.36 2.04 -17.45
C GLU A 561 -14.67 2.43 -16.76
N PRO A 562 -15.60 3.12 -17.46
CA PRO A 562 -16.75 3.77 -16.83
C PRO A 562 -17.60 2.84 -15.95
N GLU A 563 -17.75 1.59 -16.34
CA GLU A 563 -18.51 0.56 -15.64
C GLU A 563 -17.82 0.05 -14.36
N LEU A 564 -16.49 0.22 -14.23
CA LEU A 564 -15.70 -0.22 -13.09
C LEU A 564 -15.30 0.95 -12.17
N ASP A 565 -15.03 2.11 -12.75
CA ASP A 565 -14.47 3.25 -12.03
C ASP A 565 -15.51 4.22 -11.48
N CYS A 566 -16.68 4.31 -12.12
CA CYS A 566 -17.75 5.19 -11.67
C CYS A 566 -18.61 4.57 -10.57
N GLN A 567 -19.10 5.39 -9.63
CA GLN A 567 -19.99 4.93 -8.55
C GLN A 567 -21.27 4.23 -9.05
N HIS A 568 -21.80 4.66 -10.19
CA HIS A 568 -23.00 4.13 -10.81
C HIS A 568 -22.70 3.57 -12.21
N ALA A 569 -22.20 2.34 -12.26
CA ALA A 569 -21.77 1.65 -13.49
C ALA A 569 -22.82 1.69 -14.62
N ALA A 570 -24.07 1.35 -14.30
CA ALA A 570 -25.18 1.34 -15.27
C ALA A 570 -25.46 2.74 -15.85
N LEU A 571 -25.40 3.77 -15.01
CA LEU A 571 -25.60 5.15 -15.43
C LEU A 571 -24.45 5.62 -16.33
N ALA A 572 -23.21 5.28 -15.97
CA ALA A 572 -22.03 5.61 -16.76
C ALA A 572 -22.10 4.96 -18.16
N LYS A 573 -22.41 3.67 -18.23
CA LYS A 573 -22.58 2.94 -19.49
C LYS A 573 -23.71 3.56 -20.35
N ALA A 574 -24.84 3.86 -19.75
CA ALA A 574 -25.96 4.48 -20.46
C ALA A 574 -25.64 5.89 -20.97
N ALA A 575 -24.86 6.68 -20.23
CA ALA A 575 -24.43 8.01 -20.65
C ALA A 575 -23.48 7.93 -21.87
N MET A 576 -22.51 7.03 -21.84
CA MET A 576 -21.58 6.81 -22.96
C MET A 576 -22.32 6.35 -24.23
N GLN A 577 -23.29 5.42 -24.08
CA GLN A 577 -24.09 4.92 -25.21
C GLN A 577 -25.00 5.95 -25.84
N LYS A 578 -25.38 7.01 -25.11
CA LYS A 578 -26.20 8.11 -25.62
C LYS A 578 -25.39 9.22 -26.29
N ALA A 579 -24.09 9.23 -26.10
CA ALA A 579 -23.21 10.20 -26.68
C ALA A 579 -23.09 9.99 -28.21
N GLU A 580 -22.87 11.08 -28.92
CA GLU A 580 -22.62 11.09 -30.37
C GLU A 580 -21.16 10.69 -30.67
N CYS A 581 -20.23 10.96 -29.73
CA CYS A 581 -18.83 10.60 -29.84
C CYS A 581 -18.22 10.33 -28.46
N VAL A 582 -17.53 9.20 -28.31
CA VAL A 582 -16.73 8.87 -27.13
C VAL A 582 -15.29 8.58 -27.53
N VAL A 583 -14.38 9.45 -27.11
CA VAL A 583 -12.93 9.26 -27.27
C VAL A 583 -12.36 8.70 -25.98
N ALA A 584 -11.82 7.49 -26.03
CA ALA A 584 -11.23 6.80 -24.89
C ALA A 584 -9.69 6.70 -25.03
N LEU A 585 -8.98 7.36 -24.12
CA LEU A 585 -7.56 7.17 -23.89
C LEU A 585 -7.40 6.02 -22.89
N THR A 586 -7.06 4.82 -23.35
CA THR A 586 -7.09 3.61 -22.53
C THR A 586 -5.90 2.71 -22.78
N ALA A 587 -5.53 1.96 -21.75
CA ALA A 587 -4.50 0.92 -21.85
C ALA A 587 -5.05 -0.41 -22.38
N TYR A 588 -6.36 -0.65 -22.26
CA TYR A 588 -7.04 -1.90 -22.61
C TYR A 588 -8.25 -1.63 -23.49
N LYS A 589 -8.58 -2.59 -24.34
CA LYS A 589 -9.63 -2.42 -25.36
C LYS A 589 -10.98 -3.06 -25.00
N SER A 590 -11.01 -4.15 -24.21
CA SER A 590 -12.20 -5.02 -24.12
C SER A 590 -13.47 -4.28 -23.72
N SER A 591 -13.48 -3.56 -22.61
CA SER A 591 -14.68 -2.84 -22.17
C SER A 591 -14.96 -1.59 -23.02
N ALA A 592 -13.90 -0.91 -23.45
CA ALA A 592 -13.99 0.30 -24.25
C ALA A 592 -14.62 0.10 -25.62
N LEU A 593 -14.48 -1.08 -26.21
CA LEU A 593 -15.11 -1.44 -27.50
C LEU A 593 -16.64 -1.35 -27.48
N GLU A 594 -17.27 -1.47 -26.32
CA GLU A 594 -18.73 -1.45 -26.20
C GLU A 594 -19.32 -0.05 -26.30
N HIS A 595 -18.59 0.99 -25.85
CA HIS A 595 -19.14 2.33 -25.68
C HIS A 595 -18.33 3.45 -26.35
N ALA A 596 -17.08 3.19 -26.74
CA ALA A 596 -16.27 4.20 -27.41
C ALA A 596 -16.41 4.14 -28.93
N ASP A 597 -16.03 5.25 -29.58
CA ASP A 597 -15.94 5.40 -31.03
C ASP A 597 -14.49 5.53 -31.50
N ILE A 598 -13.61 6.00 -30.62
CA ILE A 598 -12.18 6.17 -30.87
C ILE A 598 -11.41 5.68 -29.65
N LEU A 599 -10.43 4.80 -29.89
CA LEU A 599 -9.52 4.30 -28.87
C LEU A 599 -8.10 4.79 -29.14
N LEU A 600 -7.51 5.45 -28.18
CA LEU A 600 -6.13 5.95 -28.22
C LEU A 600 -5.31 5.23 -27.14
N PRO A 601 -4.25 4.49 -27.49
CA PRO A 601 -3.40 3.80 -26.53
C PRO A 601 -2.69 4.76 -25.60
N ILE A 602 -2.69 4.45 -24.29
CA ILE A 602 -1.89 5.17 -23.30
C ILE A 602 -0.79 4.29 -22.71
N ALA A 603 0.26 4.93 -22.21
CA ALA A 603 1.28 4.26 -21.44
C ALA A 603 0.71 3.90 -20.04
N PRO A 604 0.91 2.65 -19.57
CA PRO A 604 0.58 2.28 -18.20
C PRO A 604 1.63 2.81 -17.21
N PHE A 605 1.41 2.58 -15.92
CA PHE A 605 2.25 3.06 -14.82
C PHE A 605 3.74 2.68 -14.91
N SER A 606 4.08 1.65 -15.64
CA SER A 606 5.46 1.15 -15.84
C SER A 606 6.28 1.98 -16.83
#